data_2b8ea37dd7c889762ee14fc19d5a70b6
#
_entry.id   2b8ea37dd7c889762ee14fc19d5a70b6
#
_cell.length_a   1.000
_cell.length_b   1.000
_cell.length_c   1.000
_cell.angle_alpha   90.00
_cell.angle_beta   90.00
_cell.angle_gamma   90.00
#
_symmetry.space_group_name_H-M   'P 1'
#
loop_
_entity.id
_entity.type
_entity.pdbx_description
1 polymer ?
#
loop_
_entity_poly.entity_id
_entity_poly.type
_entity_poly.pdbx_seq_one_letter_code
_entity_poly.pdbx_strand_id
1 'polypeptide(L)'
;VMAAIKHDITIYAAHTNLDNAEGGVSFEMASRMGLVGAEFLQVNDRGGGSGVVAHFSAAVAAKDFIDGVKTVFGVECAMCNELLERPISRVAVCGGAGDFLLPDAVAKGVDAFVTGEMHYHQYFGYERQIQIVVIGHYQSERFTMELLKRLLVNDFPDIRAAVTKCNTNPIIYM
;
A
#
# COMPACT_ATOMS: atom_id res chain seq x y z
N VAL A 1 18.74 -21.71 -5.10
CA VAL A 1 19.61 -21.28 -6.17
C VAL A 1 20.08 -22.48 -6.99
N MET A 2 20.81 -23.48 -6.41
CA MET A 2 21.33 -24.65 -7.15
C MET A 2 20.26 -25.44 -7.92
N ALA A 3 19.06 -25.62 -7.35
CA ALA A 3 17.95 -26.28 -8.04
C ALA A 3 17.47 -25.45 -9.24
N ALA A 4 17.36 -24.15 -9.10
CA ALA A 4 16.96 -23.26 -10.19
C ALA A 4 17.95 -23.34 -11.36
N ILE A 5 19.25 -23.28 -11.08
CA ILE A 5 20.31 -23.40 -12.10
C ILE A 5 20.22 -24.75 -12.82
N LYS A 6 20.06 -25.86 -12.07
CA LYS A 6 19.98 -27.22 -12.64
C LYS A 6 18.76 -27.42 -13.56
N HIS A 7 17.71 -26.66 -13.37
CA HIS A 7 16.45 -26.76 -14.11
C HIS A 7 16.20 -25.57 -15.05
N ASP A 8 17.21 -24.75 -15.29
CA ASP A 8 17.12 -23.57 -16.17
C ASP A 8 15.96 -22.62 -15.77
N ILE A 9 15.82 -22.37 -14.46
CA ILE A 9 14.78 -21.51 -13.88
C ILE A 9 15.40 -20.18 -13.52
N THR A 10 14.89 -19.08 -14.11
CA THR A 10 15.21 -17.72 -13.70
C THR A 10 14.37 -17.34 -12.48
N ILE A 11 15.01 -16.77 -11.45
CA ILE A 11 14.35 -16.22 -10.28
C ILE A 11 14.50 -14.70 -10.32
N TYR A 12 13.37 -13.99 -10.29
CA TYR A 12 13.31 -12.54 -10.16
C TYR A 12 12.62 -12.18 -8.84
N ALA A 13 13.21 -11.26 -8.08
CA ALA A 13 12.62 -10.73 -6.86
C ALA A 13 12.34 -9.23 -7.04
N ALA A 14 11.07 -8.86 -7.00
CA ALA A 14 10.64 -7.47 -6.89
C ALA A 14 10.61 -7.06 -5.40
N HIS A 15 11.02 -5.84 -5.11
CA HIS A 15 11.01 -5.23 -3.79
C HIS A 15 10.79 -3.72 -3.97
N THR A 16 11.55 -2.86 -3.32
CA THR A 16 11.47 -1.39 -3.40
C THR A 16 11.47 -0.83 -4.85
N ASN A 17 12.04 -1.56 -5.80
CA ASN A 17 11.95 -1.18 -7.22
C ASN A 17 10.53 -1.16 -7.77
N LEU A 18 9.66 -2.06 -7.28
CA LEU A 18 8.24 -2.09 -7.65
C LEU A 18 7.42 -1.09 -6.82
N ASP A 19 7.77 -0.91 -5.53
CA ASP A 19 7.10 0.07 -4.66
C ASP A 19 7.26 1.49 -5.19
N ASN A 20 8.45 1.80 -5.73
CA ASN A 20 8.82 3.12 -6.22
C ASN A 20 8.51 3.36 -7.70
N ALA A 21 7.88 2.40 -8.37
CA ALA A 21 7.48 2.53 -9.77
C ALA A 21 6.08 3.14 -9.90
N GLU A 22 5.86 3.92 -10.94
CA GLU A 22 4.51 4.32 -11.34
C GLU A 22 3.68 3.07 -11.66
N GLY A 23 2.44 3.03 -11.16
CA GLY A 23 1.60 1.84 -11.25
C GLY A 23 2.03 0.67 -10.35
N GLY A 24 2.99 0.88 -9.45
CA GLY A 24 3.46 -0.12 -8.49
C GLY A 24 2.53 -0.32 -7.29
N VAL A 25 3.07 -0.87 -6.20
CA VAL A 25 2.28 -1.36 -5.04
C VAL A 25 1.38 -0.29 -4.44
N SER A 26 1.90 0.91 -4.17
CA SER A 26 1.11 1.99 -3.55
C SER A 26 0.03 2.55 -4.49
N PHE A 27 0.26 2.57 -5.80
CA PHE A 27 -0.76 2.90 -6.80
C PHE A 27 -1.87 1.85 -6.85
N GLU A 28 -1.52 0.57 -6.76
CA GLU A 28 -2.49 -0.52 -6.69
C GLU A 28 -3.34 -0.42 -5.41
N MET A 29 -2.72 -0.09 -4.26
CA MET A 29 -3.45 0.18 -3.01
C MET A 29 -4.49 1.29 -3.20
N ALA A 30 -4.08 2.44 -3.74
CA ALA A 30 -4.95 3.57 -4.01
C ALA A 30 -6.12 3.19 -4.93
N SER A 31 -5.82 2.46 -6.01
CA SER A 31 -6.83 1.96 -6.97
C SER A 31 -7.85 1.05 -6.30
N ARG A 32 -7.40 0.09 -5.48
CA ARG A 32 -8.29 -0.84 -4.76
C ARG A 32 -9.19 -0.14 -3.75
N MET A 33 -8.72 0.95 -3.17
CA MET A 33 -9.52 1.81 -2.29
C MET A 33 -10.51 2.71 -3.05
N GLY A 34 -10.50 2.70 -4.39
CA GLY A 34 -11.34 3.57 -5.21
C GLY A 34 -10.90 5.04 -5.20
N LEU A 35 -9.65 5.31 -4.88
CA LEU A 35 -9.05 6.64 -4.93
C LEU A 35 -8.71 7.01 -6.38
N VAL A 36 -8.79 8.29 -6.70
CA VAL A 36 -8.51 8.86 -8.02
C VAL A 36 -7.42 9.94 -7.94
N GLY A 37 -6.78 10.25 -9.07
CA GLY A 37 -5.74 11.28 -9.15
C GLY A 37 -4.47 10.90 -8.38
N ALA A 38 -4.07 9.64 -8.44
CA ALA A 38 -2.90 9.12 -7.73
C ALA A 38 -1.59 9.74 -8.28
N GLU A 39 -0.78 10.28 -7.38
CA GLU A 39 0.55 10.81 -7.64
C GLU A 39 1.52 10.39 -6.53
N PHE A 40 2.82 10.39 -6.79
CA PHE A 40 3.80 10.06 -5.76
C PHE A 40 3.74 11.03 -4.56
N LEU A 41 3.77 10.46 -3.36
CA LEU A 41 3.87 11.24 -2.12
C LEU A 41 5.25 11.90 -2.00
N GLN A 42 6.31 11.15 -2.25
CA GLN A 42 7.69 11.62 -2.29
C GLN A 42 8.33 11.20 -3.63
N VAL A 43 8.72 12.16 -4.45
CA VAL A 43 9.36 11.92 -5.75
C VAL A 43 10.86 11.77 -5.57
N ASN A 44 11.49 10.86 -6.29
CA ASN A 44 12.94 10.70 -6.34
C ASN A 44 13.54 11.26 -7.65
N ASP A 45 14.86 11.43 -7.69
CA ASP A 45 15.57 12.02 -8.83
C ASP A 45 15.53 11.16 -10.11
N ARG A 46 14.99 9.95 -10.06
CA ARG A 46 14.91 9.00 -11.18
C ARG A 46 13.51 8.91 -11.79
N GLY A 47 12.60 9.79 -11.40
CA GLY A 47 11.23 9.81 -11.91
C GLY A 47 10.27 8.80 -11.25
N GLY A 48 10.74 8.07 -10.23
CA GLY A 48 9.89 7.26 -9.34
C GLY A 48 9.64 7.97 -8.02
N GLY A 49 9.05 7.27 -7.05
CA GLY A 49 8.81 7.87 -5.74
C GLY A 49 8.32 6.86 -4.71
N SER A 50 8.23 7.29 -3.47
CA SER A 50 7.75 6.47 -2.36
C SER A 50 6.37 6.92 -1.90
N GLY A 51 5.46 5.96 -1.69
CA GLY A 51 4.08 6.22 -1.35
C GLY A 51 3.31 7.00 -2.43
N VAL A 52 2.02 7.10 -2.26
CA VAL A 52 1.10 7.74 -3.22
C VAL A 52 0.11 8.61 -2.46
N VAL A 53 -0.21 9.77 -3.00
CA VAL A 53 -1.34 10.63 -2.58
C VAL A 53 -2.43 10.54 -3.64
N ALA A 54 -3.67 10.36 -3.19
CA ALA A 54 -4.84 10.30 -4.05
C ALA A 54 -6.08 10.81 -3.28
N HIS A 55 -7.23 10.86 -3.90
CA HIS A 55 -8.43 11.37 -3.23
C HIS A 55 -9.70 10.57 -3.59
N PHE A 56 -10.67 10.60 -2.69
CA PHE A 56 -12.03 10.15 -2.99
C PHE A 56 -12.79 11.20 -3.79
N SER A 57 -13.70 10.76 -4.65
CA SER A 57 -14.63 11.66 -5.36
C SER A 57 -15.58 12.39 -4.42
N ALA A 58 -15.89 11.82 -3.25
CA ALA A 58 -16.65 12.43 -2.17
C ALA A 58 -16.02 12.07 -0.83
N ALA A 59 -15.93 13.04 0.07
CA ALA A 59 -15.38 12.83 1.40
C ALA A 59 -16.21 11.85 2.23
N VAL A 60 -15.57 11.02 3.03
CA VAL A 60 -16.18 9.98 3.88
C VAL A 60 -15.86 10.21 5.35
N ALA A 61 -16.71 9.78 6.27
CA ALA A 61 -16.42 9.86 7.70
C ALA A 61 -15.22 8.96 8.06
N ALA A 62 -14.42 9.34 9.05
CA ALA A 62 -13.21 8.61 9.43
C ALA A 62 -13.49 7.13 9.78
N LYS A 63 -14.62 6.86 10.45
CA LYS A 63 -15.02 5.49 10.77
C LYS A 63 -15.31 4.68 9.50
N ASP A 64 -16.08 5.23 8.57
CA ASP A 64 -16.45 4.55 7.32
C ASP A 64 -15.22 4.33 6.44
N PHE A 65 -14.28 5.28 6.45
CA PHE A 65 -12.98 5.14 5.81
C PHE A 65 -12.22 3.93 6.35
N ILE A 66 -12.06 3.80 7.69
CA ILE A 66 -11.35 2.68 8.30
C ILE A 66 -12.04 1.36 7.99
N ASP A 67 -13.37 1.30 8.08
CA ASP A 67 -14.13 0.09 7.76
C ASP A 67 -13.99 -0.29 6.27
N GLY A 68 -13.95 0.71 5.38
CA GLY A 68 -13.65 0.53 3.96
C GLY A 68 -12.25 -0.03 3.71
N VAL A 69 -11.22 0.54 4.36
CA VAL A 69 -9.83 0.04 4.30
C VAL A 69 -9.77 -1.42 4.78
N LYS A 70 -10.37 -1.74 5.93
CA LYS A 70 -10.43 -3.11 6.46
C LYS A 70 -11.07 -4.07 5.45
N THR A 71 -12.15 -3.69 4.82
CA THR A 71 -12.86 -4.49 3.82
C THR A 71 -12.01 -4.74 2.58
N VAL A 72 -11.40 -3.70 2.03
CA VAL A 72 -10.56 -3.76 0.82
C VAL A 72 -9.37 -4.68 1.02
N PHE A 73 -8.69 -4.56 2.17
CA PHE A 73 -7.49 -5.34 2.47
C PHE A 73 -7.77 -6.64 3.23
N GLY A 74 -9.04 -6.94 3.55
CA GLY A 74 -9.45 -8.15 4.24
C GLY A 74 -8.80 -8.33 5.60
N VAL A 75 -8.80 -7.25 6.42
CA VAL A 75 -8.27 -7.25 7.78
C VAL A 75 -9.40 -7.12 8.79
N GLU A 76 -9.34 -7.90 9.86
CA GLU A 76 -10.33 -7.83 10.95
C GLU A 76 -10.02 -6.70 11.91
N CYS A 77 -8.76 -6.38 12.10
CA CYS A 77 -8.30 -5.34 13.01
C CYS A 77 -7.23 -4.47 12.34
N ALA A 78 -7.38 -3.15 12.43
CA ALA A 78 -6.37 -2.17 12.03
C ALA A 78 -5.93 -1.37 13.26
N MET A 79 -4.65 -1.02 13.33
CA MET A 79 -4.16 -0.09 14.35
C MET A 79 -4.40 1.33 13.86
N CYS A 80 -5.04 2.16 14.68
CA CYS A 80 -5.37 3.54 14.35
C CYS A 80 -5.03 4.47 15.53
N ASN A 81 -4.84 5.76 15.22
CA ASN A 81 -4.91 6.81 16.23
C ASN A 81 -6.39 7.18 16.52
N GLU A 82 -6.61 8.18 17.37
CA GLU A 82 -7.93 8.73 17.64
C GLU A 82 -8.65 9.11 16.35
N LEU A 83 -9.95 8.81 16.27
CA LEU A 83 -10.76 9.12 15.08
C LEU A 83 -10.82 10.63 14.83
N LEU A 84 -10.58 11.02 13.58
CA LEU A 84 -10.80 12.39 13.16
C LEU A 84 -12.29 12.71 13.15
N GLU A 85 -12.63 13.90 13.64
CA GLU A 85 -14.01 14.44 13.59
C GLU A 85 -14.37 15.00 12.20
N ARG A 86 -13.36 15.36 11.41
CA ARG A 86 -13.55 15.86 10.03
C ARG A 86 -13.57 14.73 9.01
N PRO A 87 -14.31 14.89 7.90
CA PRO A 87 -14.34 13.88 6.84
C PRO A 87 -12.98 13.74 6.13
N ILE A 88 -12.73 12.56 5.57
CA ILE A 88 -11.53 12.17 4.84
C ILE A 88 -11.83 12.23 3.35
N SER A 89 -11.04 13.00 2.62
CA SER A 89 -11.06 13.08 1.16
C SER A 89 -9.71 12.74 0.55
N ARG A 90 -8.65 13.34 1.05
CA ARG A 90 -7.29 13.18 0.53
C ARG A 90 -6.50 12.18 1.37
N VAL A 91 -5.97 11.15 0.72
CA VAL A 91 -5.36 10.00 1.41
C VAL A 91 -3.95 9.75 0.86
N ALA A 92 -3.00 9.54 1.75
CA ALA A 92 -1.71 8.97 1.39
C ALA A 92 -1.68 7.48 1.71
N VAL A 93 -1.03 6.69 0.86
CA VAL A 93 -0.87 5.25 1.04
C VAL A 93 0.57 4.82 0.77
N CYS A 94 1.06 3.86 1.55
CA CYS A 94 2.34 3.22 1.31
C CYS A 94 2.27 1.76 1.74
N GLY A 95 2.56 0.83 0.82
CA GLY A 95 2.68 -0.59 1.13
C GLY A 95 3.89 -0.87 2.02
N GLY A 96 3.84 -1.98 2.76
CA GLY A 96 4.91 -2.39 3.65
C GLY A 96 5.18 -1.43 4.80
N ALA A 97 6.45 -1.17 5.10
CA ALA A 97 6.89 -0.25 6.16
C ALA A 97 7.00 1.18 5.62
N GLY A 98 5.90 1.91 5.62
CA GLY A 98 5.81 3.27 5.09
C GLY A 98 5.85 4.38 6.14
N ASP A 99 6.12 4.07 7.40
CA ASP A 99 6.08 4.99 8.54
C ASP A 99 6.95 6.24 8.37
N PHE A 100 8.06 6.13 7.65
CA PHE A 100 8.96 7.24 7.35
C PHE A 100 8.32 8.35 6.48
N LEU A 101 7.22 8.06 5.79
CA LEU A 101 6.48 9.00 4.94
C LEU A 101 5.40 9.80 5.69
N LEU A 102 5.13 9.50 6.96
CA LEU A 102 4.11 10.21 7.72
C LEU A 102 4.36 11.74 7.78
N PRO A 103 5.60 12.24 7.99
CA PRO A 103 5.86 13.69 7.94
C PRO A 103 5.53 14.31 6.58
N ASP A 104 5.84 13.62 5.47
CA ASP A 104 5.53 14.09 4.12
C ASP A 104 4.01 14.13 3.86
N ALA A 105 3.29 13.10 4.34
CA ALA A 105 1.84 13.05 4.27
C ALA A 105 1.19 14.23 5.01
N VAL A 106 1.67 14.55 6.20
CA VAL A 106 1.22 15.72 6.98
C VAL A 106 1.56 17.02 6.28
N ALA A 107 2.80 17.16 5.77
CA ALA A 107 3.23 18.37 5.05
C ALA A 107 2.41 18.63 3.77
N LYS A 108 1.95 17.55 3.09
CA LYS A 108 1.04 17.66 1.94
C LYS A 108 -0.42 17.87 2.33
N GLY A 109 -0.74 17.94 3.62
CA GLY A 109 -2.09 18.20 4.12
C GLY A 109 -3.10 17.14 3.74
N VAL A 110 -2.70 15.85 3.75
CA VAL A 110 -3.65 14.75 3.54
C VAL A 110 -4.47 14.50 4.81
N ASP A 111 -5.68 13.97 4.64
CA ASP A 111 -6.59 13.68 5.75
C ASP A 111 -6.28 12.35 6.42
N ALA A 112 -5.76 11.37 5.67
CA ALA A 112 -5.43 10.06 6.19
C ALA A 112 -4.14 9.49 5.57
N PHE A 113 -3.48 8.60 6.34
CA PHE A 113 -2.32 7.84 5.91
C PHE A 113 -2.54 6.35 6.20
N VAL A 114 -2.44 5.51 5.16
CA VAL A 114 -2.58 4.05 5.25
C VAL A 114 -1.25 3.39 4.94
N THR A 115 -0.77 2.53 5.84
CA THR A 115 0.49 1.79 5.64
C THR A 115 0.41 0.38 6.24
N GLY A 116 1.40 -0.46 5.91
CA GLY A 116 1.50 -1.80 6.48
C GLY A 116 2.07 -1.82 7.89
N GLU A 117 3.05 -0.98 8.20
CA GLU A 117 3.74 -0.97 9.49
C GLU A 117 3.99 0.45 9.99
N MET A 118 3.96 0.60 11.32
CA MET A 118 4.31 1.83 12.02
C MET A 118 4.71 1.54 13.46
N HIS A 119 5.76 2.20 13.95
CA HIS A 119 6.22 2.06 15.33
C HIS A 119 5.32 2.83 16.30
N TYR A 120 5.14 2.30 17.51
CA TYR A 120 4.29 2.87 18.56
C TYR A 120 4.52 4.37 18.78
N HIS A 121 5.76 4.81 18.90
CA HIS A 121 6.09 6.20 19.22
C HIS A 121 5.79 7.18 18.05
N GLN A 122 5.59 6.70 16.83
CA GLN A 122 5.27 7.53 15.68
C GLN A 122 3.80 7.97 15.62
N TYR A 123 2.94 7.42 16.48
CA TYR A 123 1.55 7.87 16.59
C TYR A 123 1.41 9.20 17.34
N PHE A 124 2.41 9.58 18.16
CA PHE A 124 2.34 10.78 18.99
C PHE A 124 2.65 12.05 18.18
N GLY A 125 1.94 13.15 18.52
CA GLY A 125 2.14 14.45 17.92
C GLY A 125 1.34 14.69 16.64
N TYR A 126 0.53 13.72 16.22
CA TYR A 126 -0.31 13.81 15.03
C TYR A 126 -1.81 13.74 15.34
N GLU A 127 -2.16 13.84 16.62
CA GLU A 127 -3.54 13.81 17.10
C GLU A 127 -4.35 14.91 16.41
N ARG A 128 -5.51 14.56 15.87
CA ARG A 128 -6.41 15.47 15.12
C ARG A 128 -5.84 16.07 13.83
N GLN A 129 -4.59 15.78 13.48
CA GLN A 129 -4.00 16.27 12.24
C GLN A 129 -4.28 15.32 11.06
N ILE A 130 -4.11 14.03 11.27
CA ILE A 130 -4.21 13.01 10.23
C ILE A 130 -4.78 11.72 10.83
N GLN A 131 -5.64 11.02 10.09
CA GLN A 131 -6.06 9.68 10.45
C GLN A 131 -5.00 8.66 10.01
N ILE A 132 -4.39 8.00 10.98
CA ILE A 132 -3.41 6.93 10.70
C ILE A 132 -4.16 5.59 10.72
N VAL A 133 -3.89 4.73 9.72
CA VAL A 133 -4.44 3.37 9.64
C VAL A 133 -3.33 2.40 9.23
N VAL A 134 -3.02 1.45 10.10
CA VAL A 134 -1.99 0.43 9.89
C VAL A 134 -2.63 -0.94 9.78
N ILE A 135 -2.42 -1.61 8.64
CA ILE A 135 -3.18 -2.80 8.24
C ILE A 135 -2.37 -4.10 8.22
N GLY A 136 -1.07 -4.02 8.51
CA GLY A 136 -0.14 -5.15 8.41
C GLY A 136 0.62 -5.19 7.09
N HIS A 137 1.90 -5.56 7.15
CA HIS A 137 2.81 -5.59 6.01
C HIS A 137 2.26 -6.47 4.89
N TYR A 138 2.02 -7.75 5.22
CA TYR A 138 1.49 -8.72 4.26
C TYR A 138 0.16 -8.26 3.63
N GLN A 139 -0.76 -7.72 4.43
CA GLN A 139 -2.07 -7.31 3.96
C GLN A 139 -2.00 -6.13 2.99
N SER A 140 -1.06 -5.22 3.20
CA SER A 140 -0.84 -4.08 2.30
C SER A 140 -0.23 -4.46 0.95
N GLU A 141 0.41 -5.64 0.86
CA GLU A 141 1.17 -6.06 -0.32
C GLU A 141 0.70 -7.37 -0.97
N ARG A 142 -0.20 -8.14 -0.34
CA ARG A 142 -0.57 -9.49 -0.80
C ARG A 142 -1.09 -9.58 -2.23
N PHE A 143 -1.59 -8.49 -2.77
CA PHE A 143 -2.10 -8.39 -4.15
C PHE A 143 -1.00 -8.10 -5.19
N THR A 144 0.26 -7.92 -4.76
CA THR A 144 1.40 -7.66 -5.65
C THR A 144 1.62 -8.79 -6.65
N MET A 145 1.31 -10.03 -6.30
CA MET A 145 1.38 -11.16 -7.23
C MET A 145 0.41 -11.00 -8.41
N GLU A 146 -0.80 -10.51 -8.15
CA GLU A 146 -1.81 -10.25 -9.18
C GLU A 146 -1.42 -9.04 -10.04
N LEU A 147 -0.86 -7.99 -9.41
CA LEU A 147 -0.31 -6.83 -10.09
C LEU A 147 0.80 -7.25 -11.06
N LEU A 148 1.80 -7.99 -10.60
CA LEU A 148 2.90 -8.48 -11.43
C LEU A 148 2.40 -9.35 -12.58
N LYS A 149 1.46 -10.28 -12.31
CA LYS A 149 0.85 -11.09 -13.38
C LYS A 149 0.19 -10.20 -14.43
N ARG A 150 -0.58 -9.19 -14.02
CA ARG A 150 -1.27 -8.27 -14.93
C ARG A 150 -0.28 -7.50 -15.81
N LEU A 151 0.78 -6.95 -15.21
CA LEU A 151 1.83 -6.23 -15.93
C LEU A 151 2.52 -7.15 -16.95
N LEU A 152 2.92 -8.35 -16.54
CA LEU A 152 3.58 -9.31 -17.43
C LEU A 152 2.71 -9.73 -18.61
N VAL A 153 1.43 -10.01 -18.39
CA VAL A 153 0.51 -10.43 -19.46
C VAL A 153 0.18 -9.28 -20.42
N ASN A 154 0.14 -8.04 -19.90
CA ASN A 154 -0.09 -6.87 -20.75
C ASN A 154 1.10 -6.60 -21.68
N ASP A 155 2.33 -6.68 -21.15
CA ASP A 155 3.54 -6.41 -21.92
C ASP A 155 3.97 -7.59 -22.81
N PHE A 156 3.64 -8.82 -22.39
CA PHE A 156 4.00 -10.07 -23.05
C PHE A 156 2.78 -11.00 -23.21
N PRO A 157 1.89 -10.74 -24.20
CA PRO A 157 0.61 -11.47 -24.31
C PRO A 157 0.76 -12.98 -24.53
N ASP A 158 1.88 -13.41 -25.07
CA ASP A 158 2.15 -14.82 -25.41
C ASP A 158 2.64 -15.66 -24.23
N ILE A 159 2.95 -15.04 -23.08
CA ILE A 159 3.42 -15.79 -21.91
C ILE A 159 2.26 -16.41 -21.12
N ARG A 160 2.56 -17.54 -20.47
CA ARG A 160 1.67 -18.13 -19.48
C ARG A 160 2.09 -17.68 -18.09
N ALA A 161 1.30 -16.81 -17.48
CA ALA A 161 1.53 -16.35 -16.11
C ALA A 161 0.51 -16.94 -15.15
N ALA A 162 0.98 -17.48 -14.03
CA ALA A 162 0.15 -18.03 -12.96
C ALA A 162 0.56 -17.45 -11.60
N VAL A 163 -0.42 -17.19 -10.74
CA VAL A 163 -0.19 -16.81 -9.34
C VAL A 163 -0.18 -18.08 -8.50
N THR A 164 0.79 -18.18 -7.59
CA THR A 164 0.84 -19.29 -6.62
C THR A 164 -0.37 -19.25 -5.68
N LYS A 165 -0.84 -20.44 -5.28
CA LYS A 165 -1.87 -20.58 -4.25
C LYS A 165 -1.26 -20.76 -2.84
N CYS A 166 0.06 -20.89 -2.75
CA CYS A 166 0.73 -21.05 -1.46
C CYS A 166 0.75 -19.72 -0.73
N ASN A 167 0.20 -19.69 0.47
CA ASN A 167 0.33 -18.57 1.39
C ASN A 167 1.61 -18.77 2.21
N THR A 168 2.55 -17.84 2.09
CA THR A 168 3.84 -17.87 2.82
C THR A 168 3.88 -16.86 3.96
N ASN A 169 2.76 -16.21 4.30
CA ASN A 169 2.71 -15.29 5.44
C ASN A 169 3.01 -16.04 6.74
N PRO A 170 4.09 -15.69 7.47
CA PRO A 170 4.44 -16.35 8.73
C PRO A 170 3.62 -15.83 9.92
N ILE A 171 2.85 -14.75 9.74
CA ILE A 171 2.07 -14.09 10.82
C ILE A 171 0.67 -14.67 10.85
N ILE A 172 0.26 -15.10 12.03
CA ILE A 172 -1.09 -15.56 12.34
C ILE A 172 -1.74 -14.51 13.23
N TYR A 173 -2.94 -14.07 12.85
CA TYR A 173 -3.77 -13.17 13.64
C TYR A 173 -4.81 -14.01 14.38
N MET A 174 -4.81 -13.92 15.72
CA MET A 174 -5.66 -14.73 16.61
C MET A 174 -6.62 -13.83 17.39
#